data_fea580c89b1612b8cb4a77cc2df3ac80
#
_entry.id   fea580c89b1612b8cb4a77cc2df3ac80
#
_cell.length_a   1.000
_cell.length_b   1.000
_cell.length_c   1.000
_cell.angle_alpha   90.00
_cell.angle_beta   90.00
_cell.angle_gamma   90.00
#
_symmetry.space_group_name_H-M   'P 1'
#
loop_
_entity.id
_entity.type
_entity.pdbx_description
1 polymer ?
#
loop_
_entity_poly.entity_id
_entity_poly.type
_entity_poly.pdbx_seq_one_letter_code
_entity_poly.pdbx_strand_id
1 'polypeptide(L)'
;MIQKGLFLLPANGQGVFRAIYIDDLVNGVMLAAEKDEACGHIFILGGEVATTCEKFFGHYYRMMGKGNPRMLSTSTAVAIAETGRMIFKVLGKPTELGRGAMEMLSKKNTVSNKKAHDLLGWYPQVDLEEGMRRTEVWLREQKILK
;
A
#
# COMPACT_ATOMS: atom_id res chain seq x y z
N MET A 1 7.92 -2.97 -12.10
CA MET A 1 7.50 -4.37 -11.92
C MET A 1 6.02 -4.58 -12.26
N ILE A 2 5.10 -3.82 -11.71
CA ILE A 2 3.65 -3.96 -11.98
C ILE A 2 3.35 -3.83 -13.48
N GLN A 3 3.92 -2.83 -14.16
CA GLN A 3 3.75 -2.64 -15.60
C GLN A 3 4.19 -3.86 -16.45
N LYS A 4 5.16 -4.64 -15.98
CA LYS A 4 5.63 -5.86 -16.67
C LYS A 4 4.85 -7.11 -16.29
N GLY A 5 3.81 -7.02 -15.43
CA GLY A 5 3.02 -8.15 -14.97
C GLY A 5 3.77 -9.16 -14.08
N LEU A 6 4.92 -8.74 -13.53
CA LEU A 6 5.79 -9.58 -12.70
C LEU A 6 5.59 -9.35 -11.19
N PHE A 7 4.45 -8.80 -10.79
CA PHE A 7 4.16 -8.59 -9.39
C PHE A 7 3.47 -9.81 -8.78
N LEU A 8 4.07 -10.35 -7.74
CA LEU A 8 3.61 -11.54 -7.04
C LEU A 8 3.11 -11.14 -5.65
N LEU A 9 1.90 -11.56 -5.30
CA LEU A 9 1.32 -11.30 -3.98
C LEU A 9 1.51 -12.52 -3.07
N PRO A 10 2.20 -12.36 -1.92
CA PRO A 10 2.29 -13.40 -0.90
C PRO A 10 0.96 -13.58 -0.17
N ALA A 11 0.87 -14.63 0.66
CA ALA A 11 -0.31 -14.97 1.45
C ALA A 11 -1.61 -15.04 0.62
N ASN A 12 -1.49 -15.47 -0.64
CA ASN A 12 -2.60 -15.47 -1.60
C ASN A 12 -3.34 -14.14 -1.68
N GLY A 13 -2.60 -13.02 -1.57
CA GLY A 13 -3.16 -11.67 -1.60
C GLY A 13 -3.93 -11.25 -0.35
N GLN A 14 -3.99 -12.08 0.68
CA GLN A 14 -4.82 -11.88 1.88
C GLN A 14 -4.15 -11.00 2.96
N GLY A 15 -2.94 -10.49 2.73
CA GLY A 15 -2.35 -9.49 3.60
C GLY A 15 -3.21 -8.22 3.64
N VAL A 16 -3.28 -7.58 4.80
CA VAL A 16 -4.21 -6.47 5.06
C VAL A 16 -3.43 -5.23 5.46
N PHE A 17 -3.86 -4.07 4.95
CA PHE A 17 -3.36 -2.76 5.35
C PHE A 17 -4.44 -1.68 5.15
N ARG A 18 -4.17 -0.46 5.66
CA ARG A 18 -5.06 0.69 5.50
C ARG A 18 -4.46 1.65 4.47
N ALA A 19 -4.92 1.53 3.22
CA ALA A 19 -4.56 2.50 2.19
C ALA A 19 -5.17 3.87 2.51
N ILE A 20 -4.40 4.93 2.39
CA ILE A 20 -4.84 6.30 2.61
C ILE A 20 -4.63 7.12 1.33
N TYR A 21 -5.59 7.97 1.00
CA TYR A 21 -5.43 8.94 -0.07
C TYR A 21 -4.60 10.14 0.40
N ILE A 22 -3.81 10.71 -0.51
CA ILE A 22 -2.82 11.72 -0.14
C ILE A 22 -3.43 12.97 0.52
N ASP A 23 -4.60 13.42 0.06
CA ASP A 23 -5.25 14.62 0.61
C ASP A 23 -5.67 14.40 2.07
N ASP A 24 -6.16 13.20 2.41
CA ASP A 24 -6.51 12.83 3.78
C ASP A 24 -5.26 12.76 4.67
N LEU A 25 -4.15 12.23 4.14
CA LEU A 25 -2.88 12.21 4.87
C LEU A 25 -2.39 13.63 5.15
N VAL A 26 -2.39 14.50 4.15
CA VAL A 26 -1.99 15.91 4.29
C VAL A 26 -2.86 16.63 5.32
N ASN A 27 -4.17 16.44 5.25
CA ASN A 27 -5.11 17.01 6.23
C ASN A 27 -4.79 16.54 7.66
N GLY A 28 -4.52 15.26 7.86
CA GLY A 28 -4.15 14.71 9.18
C GLY A 28 -2.83 15.28 9.71
N VAL A 29 -1.84 15.47 8.84
CA VAL A 29 -0.56 16.09 9.20
C VAL A 29 -0.75 17.56 9.59
N MET A 30 -1.58 18.32 8.84
CA MET A 30 -1.89 19.71 9.15
C MET A 30 -2.59 19.85 10.50
N LEU A 31 -3.61 19.03 10.76
CA LEU A 31 -4.30 19.02 12.05
C LEU A 31 -3.35 18.68 13.21
N ALA A 32 -2.41 17.75 13.01
CA ALA A 32 -1.42 17.42 14.02
C ALA A 32 -0.40 18.56 14.27
N ALA A 33 -0.14 19.40 13.27
CA ALA A 33 0.74 20.56 13.40
C ALA A 33 0.05 21.77 14.05
N GLU A 34 -1.28 21.89 13.91
CA GLU A 34 -2.06 23.04 14.38
C GLU A 34 -2.61 22.86 15.80
N LYS A 35 -2.78 21.61 16.27
CA LYS A 35 -3.42 21.31 17.56
C LYS A 35 -2.42 21.11 18.68
N ASP A 36 -2.57 21.86 19.76
CA ASP A 36 -1.73 21.71 20.96
C ASP A 36 -1.83 20.32 21.58
N GLU A 37 -3.03 19.70 21.49
CA GLU A 37 -3.29 18.33 21.97
C GLU A 37 -2.48 17.26 21.20
N ALA A 38 -1.89 17.61 20.06
CA ALA A 38 -1.04 16.73 19.32
C ALA A 38 0.39 16.65 19.90
N CYS A 39 0.80 17.64 20.69
CA CYS A 39 2.15 17.72 21.22
C CYS A 39 2.54 16.49 22.05
N GLY A 40 3.69 15.90 21.72
CA GLY A 40 4.20 14.71 22.40
C GLY A 40 3.47 13.39 22.05
N HIS A 41 2.56 13.42 21.10
CA HIS A 41 1.83 12.24 20.65
C HIS A 41 2.32 11.70 19.30
N ILE A 42 2.21 10.39 19.13
CA ILE A 42 2.40 9.69 17.86
C ILE A 42 1.04 9.30 17.33
N PHE A 43 0.75 9.64 16.08
CA PHE A 43 -0.49 9.32 15.40
C PHE A 43 -0.25 8.33 14.26
N ILE A 44 -1.25 7.49 14.02
CA ILE A 44 -1.33 6.65 12.84
C ILE A 44 -2.48 7.20 12.00
N LEU A 45 -2.17 7.51 10.75
CA LEU A 45 -3.13 7.99 9.76
C LEU A 45 -3.25 6.94 8.65
N GLY A 46 -4.39 6.31 8.53
CA GLY A 46 -4.67 5.29 7.52
C GLY A 46 -6.11 5.38 7.06
N GLY A 47 -6.44 4.75 5.94
CA GLY A 47 -7.82 4.69 5.46
C GLY A 47 -8.77 4.11 6.51
N GLU A 48 -10.04 4.49 6.50
CA GLU A 48 -11.01 4.06 7.52
C GLU A 48 -11.24 2.55 7.47
N VAL A 49 -11.29 1.98 6.27
CA VAL A 49 -11.49 0.55 6.07
C VAL A 49 -10.19 -0.11 5.64
N ALA A 50 -9.83 -1.19 6.33
CA ALA A 50 -8.70 -2.02 5.92
C ALA A 50 -9.02 -2.74 4.60
N THR A 51 -8.03 -2.87 3.73
CA THR A 51 -8.14 -3.56 2.44
C THR A 51 -7.14 -4.68 2.31
N THR A 52 -7.44 -5.68 1.49
CA THR A 52 -6.48 -6.74 1.16
C THR A 52 -5.51 -6.29 0.08
N CYS A 53 -4.30 -6.87 0.07
CA CYS A 53 -3.34 -6.66 -1.01
C CYS A 53 -3.94 -7.03 -2.38
N GLU A 54 -4.72 -8.12 -2.45
CA GLU A 54 -5.44 -8.52 -3.66
C GLU A 54 -6.33 -7.39 -4.19
N LYS A 55 -7.21 -6.84 -3.35
CA LYS A 55 -8.14 -5.78 -3.76
C LYS A 55 -7.37 -4.54 -4.21
N PHE A 56 -6.41 -4.08 -3.42
CA PHE A 56 -5.63 -2.88 -3.72
C PHE A 56 -4.84 -3.00 -5.04
N PHE A 57 -4.03 -4.05 -5.18
CA PHE A 57 -3.25 -4.25 -6.40
C PHE A 57 -4.09 -4.66 -7.60
N GLY A 58 -5.26 -5.26 -7.37
CA GLY A 58 -6.26 -5.53 -8.40
C GLY A 58 -6.71 -4.28 -9.14
N HIS A 59 -6.84 -3.12 -8.44
CA HIS A 59 -7.14 -1.85 -9.10
C HIS A 59 -6.07 -1.47 -10.14
N TYR A 60 -4.78 -1.56 -9.79
CA TYR A 60 -3.70 -1.24 -10.74
C TYR A 60 -3.67 -2.19 -11.93
N TYR A 61 -3.93 -3.49 -11.72
CA TYR A 61 -4.03 -4.45 -12.81
C TYR A 61 -5.18 -4.13 -13.76
N ARG A 62 -6.34 -3.77 -13.23
CA ARG A 62 -7.50 -3.33 -13.99
C ARG A 62 -7.20 -2.06 -14.80
N MET A 63 -6.59 -1.04 -14.19
CA MET A 63 -6.18 0.19 -14.87
C MET A 63 -5.25 -0.06 -16.07
N MET A 64 -4.46 -1.12 -16.02
CA MET A 64 -3.56 -1.53 -17.10
C MET A 64 -4.22 -2.49 -18.11
N GLY A 65 -5.51 -2.79 -17.99
CA GLY A 65 -6.19 -3.78 -18.83
C GLY A 65 -5.69 -5.21 -18.64
N LYS A 66 -5.07 -5.52 -17.46
CA LYS A 66 -4.55 -6.84 -17.12
C LYS A 66 -5.51 -7.58 -16.21
N GLY A 67 -5.43 -8.91 -16.23
CA GLY A 67 -6.13 -9.76 -15.26
C GLY A 67 -5.61 -9.56 -13.82
N ASN A 68 -6.03 -10.42 -12.90
CA ASN A 68 -5.64 -10.32 -11.50
C ASN A 68 -4.13 -10.57 -11.28
N PRO A 69 -3.53 -9.96 -10.22
CA PRO A 69 -2.16 -10.25 -9.85
C PRO A 69 -1.99 -11.74 -9.51
N ARG A 70 -0.80 -12.27 -9.78
CA ARG A 70 -0.49 -13.66 -9.43
C ARG A 70 -0.32 -13.79 -7.92
N MET A 71 -0.99 -14.77 -7.35
CA MET A 71 -1.01 -15.04 -5.91
C MET A 71 -0.17 -16.27 -5.60
N LEU A 72 0.58 -16.22 -4.51
CA LEU A 72 1.43 -17.30 -4.05
C LEU A 72 1.30 -17.49 -2.53
N SER A 73 1.64 -18.67 -2.03
CA SER A 73 1.85 -18.85 -0.60
C SER A 73 2.99 -17.95 -0.10
N THR A 74 2.98 -17.57 1.17
CA THR A 74 4.04 -16.73 1.74
C THR A 74 5.41 -17.39 1.60
N SER A 75 5.52 -18.69 1.85
CA SER A 75 6.78 -19.43 1.74
C SER A 75 7.35 -19.41 0.32
N THR A 76 6.51 -19.65 -0.68
CA THR A 76 6.90 -19.61 -2.09
C THR A 76 7.32 -18.19 -2.51
N ALA A 77 6.56 -17.18 -2.09
CA ALA A 77 6.88 -15.78 -2.39
C ALA A 77 8.21 -15.35 -1.77
N VAL A 78 8.49 -15.75 -0.52
CA VAL A 78 9.77 -15.50 0.16
C VAL A 78 10.92 -16.20 -0.58
N ALA A 79 10.78 -17.47 -0.95
CA ALA A 79 11.82 -18.20 -1.68
C ALA A 79 12.17 -17.52 -3.00
N ILE A 80 11.17 -17.12 -3.79
CA ILE A 80 11.37 -16.39 -5.06
C ILE A 80 12.03 -15.02 -4.81
N ALA A 81 11.59 -14.28 -3.79
CA ALA A 81 12.13 -12.96 -3.46
C ALA A 81 13.61 -13.06 -3.03
N GLU A 82 13.98 -14.03 -2.20
CA GLU A 82 15.37 -14.24 -1.76
C GLU A 82 16.26 -14.69 -2.91
N THR A 83 15.79 -15.58 -3.78
CA THR A 83 16.53 -15.98 -4.99
C THR A 83 16.76 -14.77 -5.90
N GLY A 84 15.73 -13.97 -6.14
CA GLY A 84 15.83 -12.73 -6.90
C GLY A 84 16.82 -11.75 -6.28
N ARG A 85 16.77 -11.57 -4.96
CA ARG A 85 17.70 -10.70 -4.22
C ARG A 85 19.15 -11.14 -4.39
N MET A 86 19.43 -12.44 -4.33
CA MET A 86 20.77 -12.98 -4.57
C MET A 86 21.27 -12.67 -5.99
N ILE A 87 20.43 -12.90 -6.99
CA ILE A 87 20.78 -12.62 -8.39
C ILE A 87 21.07 -11.12 -8.58
N PHE A 88 20.21 -10.23 -8.07
CA PHE A 88 20.43 -8.78 -8.17
C PHE A 88 21.69 -8.32 -7.45
N LYS A 89 22.01 -8.94 -6.28
CA LYS A 89 23.27 -8.67 -5.56
C LYS A 89 24.49 -9.02 -6.39
N VAL A 90 24.49 -10.18 -7.05
CA VAL A 90 25.58 -10.59 -7.95
C VAL A 90 25.73 -9.64 -9.14
N LEU A 91 24.60 -9.12 -9.66
CA LEU A 91 24.58 -8.14 -10.75
C LEU A 91 24.89 -6.70 -10.31
N GLY A 92 25.24 -6.46 -9.02
CA GLY A 92 25.52 -5.13 -8.49
C GLY A 92 24.31 -4.18 -8.46
N LYS A 93 23.09 -4.70 -8.57
CA LYS A 93 21.87 -3.90 -8.58
C LYS A 93 21.16 -3.94 -7.22
N PRO A 94 20.88 -2.79 -6.60
CA PRO A 94 20.12 -2.77 -5.36
C PRO A 94 18.68 -3.24 -5.60
N THR A 95 18.13 -3.98 -4.65
CA THR A 95 16.71 -4.39 -4.66
C THR A 95 16.15 -4.40 -3.26
N GLU A 96 14.95 -3.90 -3.11
CA GLU A 96 14.17 -3.97 -1.86
C GLU A 96 13.36 -5.28 -1.76
N LEU A 97 13.40 -6.10 -2.82
CA LEU A 97 12.74 -7.42 -2.80
C LEU A 97 13.52 -8.35 -1.87
N GLY A 98 12.81 -8.89 -0.89
CA GLY A 98 13.37 -9.81 0.07
C GLY A 98 12.31 -10.29 1.05
N ARG A 99 12.72 -11.14 1.99
CA ARG A 99 11.85 -11.73 3.03
C ARG A 99 10.98 -10.67 3.73
N GLY A 100 11.59 -9.57 4.20
CA GLY A 100 10.87 -8.54 4.96
C GLY A 100 9.69 -7.92 4.20
N ALA A 101 9.86 -7.64 2.89
CA ALA A 101 8.78 -7.12 2.06
C ALA A 101 7.64 -8.15 1.90
N MET A 102 7.98 -9.42 1.69
CA MET A 102 6.98 -10.48 1.58
C MET A 102 6.24 -10.73 2.89
N GLU A 103 6.96 -10.73 4.01
CA GLU A 103 6.36 -10.86 5.35
C GLU A 103 5.45 -9.67 5.67
N MET A 104 5.86 -8.44 5.33
CA MET A 104 5.03 -7.25 5.52
C MET A 104 3.72 -7.34 4.73
N LEU A 105 3.79 -7.73 3.45
CA LEU A 105 2.61 -7.90 2.59
C LEU A 105 1.75 -9.13 2.97
N SER A 106 2.23 -10.00 3.87
CA SER A 106 1.51 -11.17 4.35
C SER A 106 0.78 -10.92 5.67
N LYS A 107 1.04 -9.80 6.36
CA LYS A 107 0.43 -9.49 7.65
C LYS A 107 -1.07 -9.30 7.52
N LYS A 108 -1.81 -9.87 8.48
CA LYS A 108 -3.28 -9.73 8.58
C LYS A 108 -3.70 -8.72 9.65
N ASN A 109 -2.75 -8.19 10.42
CA ASN A 109 -3.01 -7.23 11.46
C ASN A 109 -3.04 -5.82 10.85
N THR A 110 -3.96 -5.01 11.34
CA THR A 110 -4.07 -3.61 10.96
C THR A 110 -3.89 -2.71 12.18
N VAL A 111 -3.64 -1.45 11.93
CA VAL A 111 -3.48 -0.40 12.94
C VAL A 111 -4.79 0.37 13.11
N SER A 112 -4.92 1.13 14.19
CA SER A 112 -6.12 1.90 14.51
C SER A 112 -5.87 3.40 14.36
N ASN A 113 -6.84 4.10 13.78
CA ASN A 113 -6.90 5.57 13.71
C ASN A 113 -7.48 6.21 14.97
N LYS A 114 -7.91 5.42 15.96
CA LYS A 114 -8.68 5.90 17.11
C LYS A 114 -8.07 7.12 17.78
N LYS A 115 -6.75 7.15 17.98
CA LYS A 115 -6.08 8.30 18.59
C LYS A 115 -6.18 9.57 17.73
N ALA A 116 -6.09 9.43 16.40
CA ALA A 116 -6.26 10.55 15.49
C ALA A 116 -7.71 11.07 15.48
N HIS A 117 -8.69 10.17 15.58
CA HIS A 117 -10.10 10.55 15.74
C HIS A 117 -10.31 11.33 17.03
N ASP A 118 -9.86 10.77 18.16
CA ASP A 118 -10.14 11.31 19.49
C ASP A 118 -9.44 12.67 19.74
N LEU A 119 -8.17 12.82 19.36
CA LEU A 119 -7.38 14.00 19.68
C LEU A 119 -7.34 15.03 18.55
N LEU A 120 -7.33 14.59 17.29
CA LEU A 120 -7.27 15.52 16.16
C LEU A 120 -8.65 15.80 15.55
N GLY A 121 -9.67 14.99 15.87
CA GLY A 121 -10.94 15.04 15.15
C GLY A 121 -10.78 14.68 13.67
N TRP A 122 -9.71 13.97 13.33
CA TRP A 122 -9.37 13.62 11.95
C TRP A 122 -10.09 12.35 11.51
N TYR A 123 -10.69 12.40 10.33
CA TYR A 123 -11.32 11.25 9.66
C TYR A 123 -11.00 11.28 8.18
N PRO A 124 -10.53 10.17 7.57
CA PRO A 124 -10.31 10.12 6.14
C PRO A 124 -11.65 10.22 5.40
N GLN A 125 -11.68 11.04 4.36
CA GLN A 125 -12.88 11.35 3.58
C GLN A 125 -12.92 10.57 2.26
N VAL A 126 -11.79 10.07 1.78
CA VAL A 126 -11.66 9.40 0.49
C VAL A 126 -11.51 7.90 0.73
N ASP A 127 -12.49 7.14 0.27
CA ASP A 127 -12.43 5.69 0.32
C ASP A 127 -11.48 5.10 -0.75
N LEU A 128 -11.26 3.79 -0.71
CA LEU A 128 -10.35 3.12 -1.63
C LEU A 128 -10.77 3.28 -3.09
N GLU A 129 -12.06 3.15 -3.38
CA GLU A 129 -12.57 3.16 -4.75
C GLU A 129 -12.38 4.55 -5.38
N GLU A 130 -12.77 5.59 -4.66
CA GLU A 130 -12.61 6.98 -5.10
C GLU A 130 -11.13 7.38 -5.18
N GLY A 131 -10.31 6.99 -4.20
CA GLY A 131 -8.87 7.24 -4.22
C GLY A 131 -8.18 6.58 -5.43
N MET A 132 -8.57 5.35 -5.76
CA MET A 132 -8.05 4.64 -6.93
C MET A 132 -8.55 5.25 -8.24
N ARG A 133 -9.79 5.72 -8.30
CA ARG A 133 -10.34 6.44 -9.45
C ARG A 133 -9.56 7.74 -9.72
N ARG A 134 -9.31 8.55 -8.69
CA ARG A 134 -8.50 9.77 -8.81
C ARG A 134 -7.06 9.45 -9.23
N THR A 135 -6.48 8.41 -8.66
CA THR A 135 -5.14 7.94 -9.02
C THR A 135 -5.07 7.52 -10.49
N GLU A 136 -6.07 6.81 -11.00
CA GLU A 136 -6.13 6.43 -12.41
C GLU A 136 -6.18 7.64 -13.33
N VAL A 137 -7.04 8.63 -13.04
CA VAL A 137 -7.14 9.88 -13.81
C VAL A 137 -5.78 10.55 -13.88
N TRP A 138 -5.14 10.76 -12.73
CA TRP A 138 -3.82 11.38 -12.65
C TRP A 138 -2.75 10.60 -13.43
N LEU A 139 -2.71 9.27 -13.31
CA LEU A 139 -1.73 8.43 -14.02
C LEU A 139 -1.90 8.53 -15.55
N ARG A 140 -3.13 8.67 -16.06
CA ARG A 140 -3.42 8.86 -17.48
C ARG A 140 -3.04 10.27 -17.95
N GLU A 141 -3.34 11.30 -17.18
CA GLU A 141 -2.93 12.69 -17.46
C GLU A 141 -1.41 12.82 -17.52
N GLN A 142 -0.68 12.16 -16.62
CA GLN A 142 0.79 12.11 -16.62
C GLN A 142 1.37 11.17 -17.69
N LYS A 143 0.54 10.54 -18.53
CA LYS A 143 0.94 9.58 -19.58
C LYS A 143 1.74 8.38 -19.06
N ILE A 144 1.59 8.05 -17.77
CA ILE A 144 2.20 6.87 -17.13
C ILE A 144 1.40 5.62 -17.48
N LEU A 145 0.06 5.75 -17.56
CA LEU A 145 -0.85 4.75 -18.11
C LEU A 145 -1.31 5.18 -19.51
N LYS A 146 -1.36 4.20 -20.39
CA LYS A 146 -1.91 4.36 -21.76
C LYS A 146 -3.41 4.16 -21.74
#